data_80c55d2e2189070879ecc7eb495fb642
#
_entry.id   80c55d2e2189070879ecc7eb495fb642
#
_cell.length_a   1.000
_cell.length_b   1.000
_cell.length_c   1.000
_cell.angle_alpha   90.00
_cell.angle_beta   90.00
_cell.angle_gamma   90.00
#
_symmetry.space_group_name_H-M   'P 1'
#
loop_
_entity.id
_entity.type
_entity.pdbx_description
1 polymer ?
#
loop_
_entity_poly.entity_id
_entity_poly.type
_entity_poly.pdbx_seq_one_letter_code
_entity_poly.pdbx_strand_id
1 'polypeptide(L)'
;MNKKYKPVIAVAVLVILVAILGIVTHVVMKYIPSSEKMDLNEYYGEMADGEIALVIGTEKMEERGLVDGDRVYLPLDVVNTYLNQRYYWDSANQQILYATPSELTSASASSEAGDKVWVKDDKVYLNLTYVQEFTDLDAYITKDPYRIAIQYKFKNVKTVTVKKNTSIRYRGGIKSAILTSVKKGTKLRLIEEMENWDQVATDDGYIGYIDKKKVGEAEKTKFERSFKREQYSYLTMDSKVNMVWHQVTSTDANAYFADATANMTGVNVISPTWFYLTDTSGNIASIASADYVSQAHEKGLQVWGLIDNFTQEVSTTETLSSTAARQNIISQLIQAAQDVGMDGINVDFESLSEDVGTHFLEFLRELSIECHKNNLVLSVDNPVPEDFTSHYDRAEQGRVVDYVIIMGYDEHYVGSEAGSVASLPWLSLIHISEPTRPRLISY
;
A
#
# COMPACT_ATOMS: atom_id res chain seq x y z
N MET A 1 -0.14 88.72 4.77
CA MET A 1 0.82 87.64 4.88
C MET A 1 2.17 88.09 4.34
N ASN A 2 3.17 88.16 5.19
CA ASN A 2 4.46 88.81 4.94
C ASN A 2 5.21 88.14 3.80
N LYS A 3 5.62 88.81 2.72
CA LYS A 3 6.29 88.25 1.52
C LYS A 3 7.51 87.37 1.84
N LYS A 4 8.16 87.57 3.02
CA LYS A 4 9.34 86.82 3.49
C LYS A 4 9.07 85.38 3.86
N TYR A 5 7.85 85.01 4.22
CA TYR A 5 7.54 83.56 4.63
C TYR A 5 6.99 82.74 3.50
N LYS A 6 6.69 83.32 2.33
CA LYS A 6 6.18 82.52 1.19
C LYS A 6 7.11 81.41 0.74
N PRO A 7 8.44 81.55 0.61
CA PRO A 7 9.31 80.44 0.21
C PRO A 7 9.46 79.38 1.29
N VAL A 8 9.43 79.76 2.56
CA VAL A 8 9.55 78.76 3.68
C VAL A 8 8.27 77.91 3.75
N ILE A 9 7.10 78.55 3.55
CA ILE A 9 5.84 77.76 3.50
C ILE A 9 5.81 76.86 2.29
N ALA A 10 6.28 77.34 1.13
CA ALA A 10 6.33 76.53 -0.08
C ALA A 10 7.25 75.26 0.10
N VAL A 11 8.42 75.41 0.74
CA VAL A 11 9.31 74.34 1.07
C VAL A 11 8.67 73.37 2.07
N ALA A 12 8.04 73.86 3.13
CA ALA A 12 7.35 73.06 4.12
C ALA A 12 6.21 72.21 3.48
N VAL A 13 5.42 72.82 2.62
CA VAL A 13 4.36 72.12 1.87
C VAL A 13 4.95 71.04 0.95
N LEU A 14 6.05 71.37 0.25
CA LEU A 14 6.74 70.38 -0.58
C LEU A 14 7.24 69.18 0.22
N VAL A 15 7.85 69.44 1.39
CA VAL A 15 8.33 68.31 2.28
C VAL A 15 7.15 67.45 2.76
N ILE A 16 6.04 68.06 3.14
CA ILE A 16 4.81 67.37 3.55
C ILE A 16 4.25 66.52 2.37
N LEU A 17 4.21 67.05 1.16
CA LEU A 17 3.75 66.32 -0.03
C LEU A 17 4.65 65.14 -0.36
N VAL A 18 5.98 65.31 -0.25
CA VAL A 18 6.95 64.20 -0.45
C VAL A 18 6.76 63.13 0.62
N ALA A 19 6.56 63.53 1.90
CA ALA A 19 6.32 62.57 2.99
C ALA A 19 5.00 61.80 2.78
N ILE A 20 3.92 62.51 2.38
CA ILE A 20 2.63 61.87 2.05
C ILE A 20 2.79 60.91 0.87
N LEU A 21 3.47 61.32 -0.19
CA LEU A 21 3.74 60.48 -1.36
C LEU A 21 4.56 59.24 -0.96
N GLY A 22 5.56 59.37 -0.08
CA GLY A 22 6.33 58.28 0.46
C GLY A 22 5.48 57.28 1.27
N ILE A 23 4.58 57.81 2.14
CA ILE A 23 3.66 56.95 2.89
C ILE A 23 2.66 56.24 1.96
N VAL A 24 2.06 56.98 1.01
CA VAL A 24 1.12 56.41 0.05
C VAL A 24 1.78 55.36 -0.81
N THR A 25 2.99 55.63 -1.31
CA THR A 25 3.76 54.62 -2.09
C THR A 25 4.07 53.39 -1.25
N HIS A 26 4.52 53.55 -0.01
CA HIS A 26 4.79 52.44 0.88
C HIS A 26 3.53 51.58 1.14
N VAL A 27 2.39 52.22 1.43
CA VAL A 27 1.11 51.54 1.64
C VAL A 27 0.64 50.83 0.36
N VAL A 28 0.69 51.52 -0.79
CA VAL A 28 0.29 50.91 -2.09
C VAL A 28 1.20 49.72 -2.44
N MET A 29 2.52 49.87 -2.26
CA MET A 29 3.47 48.78 -2.52
C MET A 29 3.19 47.55 -1.66
N LYS A 30 2.65 47.69 -0.45
CA LYS A 30 2.24 46.57 0.41
C LYS A 30 1.16 45.69 -0.25
N TYR A 31 0.28 46.26 -1.07
CA TYR A 31 -0.84 45.57 -1.72
C TYR A 31 -0.57 45.13 -3.16
N ILE A 32 0.56 45.51 -3.76
CA ILE A 32 0.95 45.04 -5.09
C ILE A 32 1.50 43.60 -4.96
N PRO A 33 0.93 42.61 -5.68
CA PRO A 33 1.47 41.25 -5.67
C PRO A 33 2.92 41.18 -6.18
N SER A 34 3.74 40.33 -5.60
CA SER A 34 5.07 40.04 -6.15
C SER A 34 4.96 39.40 -7.52
N SER A 35 5.82 39.79 -8.45
CA SER A 35 6.05 39.13 -9.74
C SER A 35 7.27 38.24 -9.75
N GLU A 36 7.95 38.09 -8.62
CA GLU A 36 9.10 37.22 -8.44
C GLU A 36 8.70 35.78 -8.68
N LYS A 37 9.53 35.06 -9.45
CA LYS A 37 9.35 33.63 -9.70
C LYS A 37 10.23 32.84 -8.73
N MET A 38 9.71 31.72 -8.25
CA MET A 38 10.48 30.76 -7.47
C MET A 38 11.55 30.12 -8.36
N ASP A 39 12.75 29.99 -7.84
CA ASP A 39 13.76 29.13 -8.47
C ASP A 39 13.31 27.66 -8.31
N LEU A 40 13.06 27.01 -9.43
CA LEU A 40 12.53 25.66 -9.42
C LEU A 40 13.60 24.61 -9.07
N ASN A 41 14.89 24.90 -9.24
CA ASN A 41 15.96 24.04 -8.73
C ASN A 41 16.01 24.08 -7.20
N GLU A 42 15.84 25.27 -6.61
CA GLU A 42 15.67 25.39 -5.16
C GLU A 42 14.37 24.69 -4.68
N TYR A 43 13.28 24.81 -5.45
CA TYR A 43 11.99 24.24 -5.09
C TYR A 43 11.93 22.72 -5.12
N TYR A 44 12.50 22.08 -6.15
CA TYR A 44 12.55 20.60 -6.28
C TYR A 44 13.82 19.99 -5.71
N GLY A 45 14.81 20.82 -5.36
CA GLY A 45 16.17 20.42 -4.98
C GLY A 45 17.09 20.25 -6.17
N GLU A 46 18.39 20.39 -5.92
CA GLU A 46 19.42 20.11 -6.92
C GLU A 46 19.40 18.61 -7.27
N MET A 47 19.65 18.29 -8.53
CA MET A 47 19.66 16.94 -9.06
C MET A 47 21.00 16.68 -9.74
N ALA A 48 21.57 15.50 -9.52
CA ALA A 48 22.74 15.04 -10.26
C ALA A 48 22.36 14.66 -11.70
N ASP A 49 23.39 14.46 -12.54
CA ASP A 49 23.17 14.01 -13.90
C ASP A 49 22.50 12.62 -13.92
N GLY A 50 21.44 12.50 -14.72
CA GLY A 50 20.63 11.28 -14.78
C GLY A 50 19.60 11.10 -13.65
N GLU A 51 19.44 12.09 -12.76
CA GLU A 51 18.38 12.08 -11.75
C GLU A 51 17.12 12.84 -12.20
N ILE A 52 15.99 12.49 -11.60
CA ILE A 52 14.71 13.16 -11.78
C ILE A 52 14.00 13.33 -10.43
N ALA A 53 13.48 14.55 -10.17
CA ALA A 53 12.68 14.81 -8.98
C ALA A 53 11.33 14.08 -9.05
N LEU A 54 10.89 13.53 -7.92
CA LEU A 54 9.64 12.79 -7.81
C LEU A 54 8.59 13.60 -7.07
N VAL A 55 7.38 13.64 -7.65
CA VAL A 55 6.17 14.15 -6.99
C VAL A 55 5.10 13.07 -7.07
N ILE A 56 4.70 12.51 -5.93
CA ILE A 56 3.73 11.43 -5.85
C ILE A 56 2.41 11.95 -5.29
N GLY A 57 1.39 12.01 -6.13
CA GLY A 57 0.11 12.61 -5.74
C GLY A 57 0.25 14.09 -5.40
N THR A 58 0.24 14.40 -4.11
CA THR A 58 0.33 15.77 -3.57
C THR A 58 1.58 16.00 -2.71
N GLU A 59 2.59 15.14 -2.85
CA GLU A 59 3.81 15.18 -2.05
C GLU A 59 5.06 15.19 -2.92
N LYS A 60 6.05 16.01 -2.53
CA LYS A 60 7.40 15.97 -3.11
C LYS A 60 8.23 14.97 -2.33
N MET A 61 8.88 14.05 -3.05
CA MET A 61 9.75 13.06 -2.43
C MET A 61 11.16 13.62 -2.23
N GLU A 62 11.83 13.15 -1.20
CA GLU A 62 13.26 13.39 -1.00
C GLU A 62 14.09 12.48 -1.93
N GLU A 63 13.60 11.27 -2.16
CA GLU A 63 14.17 10.30 -3.06
C GLU A 63 14.13 10.81 -4.51
N ARG A 64 15.09 10.32 -5.30
CA ARG A 64 15.21 10.64 -6.72
C ARG A 64 14.94 9.43 -7.56
N GLY A 65 14.23 9.62 -8.67
CA GLY A 65 14.20 8.65 -9.75
C GLY A 65 15.45 8.79 -10.63
N LEU A 66 15.63 7.84 -11.53
CA LEU A 66 16.69 7.86 -12.54
C LEU A 66 16.12 8.02 -13.93
N VAL A 67 16.95 8.54 -14.82
CA VAL A 67 16.61 8.72 -16.24
C VAL A 67 17.75 8.18 -17.10
N ASP A 68 17.39 7.41 -18.13
CA ASP A 68 18.27 6.99 -19.19
C ASP A 68 17.59 7.19 -20.54
N GLY A 69 18.00 8.19 -21.31
CA GLY A 69 17.30 8.62 -22.53
C GLY A 69 15.88 9.10 -22.21
N ASP A 70 14.88 8.41 -22.75
CA ASP A 70 13.47 8.69 -22.51
C ASP A 70 12.85 7.77 -21.43
N ARG A 71 13.63 6.87 -20.83
CA ARG A 71 13.20 5.95 -19.80
C ARG A 71 13.33 6.57 -18.41
N VAL A 72 12.31 6.47 -17.60
CA VAL A 72 12.29 6.91 -16.21
C VAL A 72 12.17 5.69 -15.30
N TYR A 73 12.94 5.69 -14.23
CA TYR A 73 12.98 4.61 -13.26
C TYR A 73 12.67 5.17 -11.87
N LEU A 74 11.79 4.49 -11.16
CA LEU A 74 11.33 4.84 -9.82
C LEU A 74 12.01 3.92 -8.80
N PRO A 75 12.48 4.43 -7.64
CA PRO A 75 12.96 3.59 -6.57
C PRO A 75 11.89 2.57 -6.15
N LEU A 76 12.27 1.33 -5.94
CA LEU A 76 11.36 0.25 -5.54
C LEU A 76 10.62 0.55 -4.24
N ASP A 77 11.30 1.12 -3.26
CA ASP A 77 10.72 1.51 -1.97
C ASP A 77 9.63 2.57 -2.13
N VAL A 78 9.84 3.56 -3.02
CA VAL A 78 8.82 4.55 -3.37
C VAL A 78 7.62 3.89 -4.05
N VAL A 79 7.87 2.98 -5.00
CA VAL A 79 6.79 2.24 -5.68
C VAL A 79 5.97 1.42 -4.67
N ASN A 80 6.63 0.67 -3.80
CA ASN A 80 5.96 -0.19 -2.82
C ASN A 80 5.23 0.60 -1.75
N THR A 81 5.78 1.73 -1.30
CA THR A 81 5.15 2.54 -0.26
C THR A 81 3.95 3.33 -0.75
N TYR A 82 4.03 3.93 -1.95
CA TYR A 82 3.04 4.91 -2.38
C TYR A 82 2.13 4.44 -3.51
N LEU A 83 2.56 3.50 -4.34
CA LEU A 83 1.88 3.14 -5.57
C LEU A 83 1.32 1.73 -5.55
N ASN A 84 2.18 0.71 -5.37
CA ASN A 84 1.79 -0.70 -5.41
C ASN A 84 2.82 -1.58 -4.69
N GLN A 85 2.50 -2.06 -3.51
CA GLN A 85 3.38 -2.84 -2.62
C GLN A 85 3.65 -4.29 -3.07
N ARG A 86 3.27 -4.66 -4.28
CA ARG A 86 3.30 -6.05 -4.74
C ARG A 86 4.52 -6.40 -5.58
N TYR A 87 5.44 -5.46 -5.79
CA TYR A 87 6.72 -5.71 -6.43
C TYR A 87 7.69 -6.29 -5.40
N TYR A 88 7.83 -7.61 -5.38
CA TYR A 88 8.69 -8.30 -4.43
C TYR A 88 10.12 -8.41 -4.97
N TRP A 89 11.10 -7.91 -4.20
CA TRP A 89 12.51 -8.02 -4.55
C TRP A 89 13.10 -9.34 -4.05
N ASP A 90 13.39 -10.24 -4.98
CA ASP A 90 14.15 -11.47 -4.75
C ASP A 90 15.64 -11.16 -4.90
N SER A 91 16.28 -10.80 -3.80
CA SER A 91 17.69 -10.39 -3.78
C SER A 91 18.65 -11.52 -4.12
N ALA A 92 18.29 -12.77 -3.79
CA ALA A 92 19.12 -13.94 -4.07
C ALA A 92 19.22 -14.22 -5.57
N ASN A 93 18.13 -14.05 -6.31
CA ASN A 93 18.05 -14.28 -7.74
C ASN A 93 18.13 -12.97 -8.56
N GLN A 94 18.32 -11.83 -7.90
CA GLN A 94 18.42 -10.50 -8.54
C GLN A 94 17.26 -10.26 -9.53
N GLN A 95 16.03 -10.37 -9.02
CA GLN A 95 14.82 -10.19 -9.83
C GLN A 95 13.68 -9.59 -9.03
N ILE A 96 12.75 -8.97 -9.72
CA ILE A 96 11.43 -8.63 -9.17
C ILE A 96 10.47 -9.77 -9.48
N LEU A 97 9.75 -10.22 -8.47
CA LEU A 97 8.58 -11.08 -8.62
C LEU A 97 7.31 -10.22 -8.50
N TYR A 98 6.31 -10.55 -9.32
CA TYR A 98 4.99 -9.93 -9.24
C TYR A 98 3.92 -11.01 -9.45
N ALA A 99 3.16 -11.28 -8.40
CA ALA A 99 2.08 -12.25 -8.43
C ALA A 99 0.78 -11.59 -8.93
N THR A 100 0.32 -12.01 -10.11
CA THR A 100 -1.03 -11.71 -10.60
C THR A 100 -2.04 -12.71 -10.00
N PRO A 101 -3.35 -12.56 -10.20
CA PRO A 101 -4.33 -13.54 -9.71
C PRO A 101 -4.15 -14.96 -10.25
N SER A 102 -3.42 -15.15 -11.34
CA SER A 102 -3.30 -16.45 -12.05
C SER A 102 -1.88 -16.92 -12.29
N GLU A 103 -0.88 -16.06 -12.16
CA GLU A 103 0.51 -16.41 -12.45
C GLU A 103 1.51 -15.55 -11.67
N LEU A 104 2.67 -16.14 -11.40
CA LEU A 104 3.83 -15.44 -10.88
C LEU A 104 4.69 -14.99 -12.08
N THR A 105 4.87 -13.68 -12.24
CA THR A 105 5.77 -13.11 -13.25
C THR A 105 7.10 -12.72 -12.62
N SER A 106 8.18 -12.73 -13.40
CA SER A 106 9.49 -12.28 -12.94
C SER A 106 10.15 -11.33 -13.94
N ALA A 107 10.97 -10.42 -13.41
CA ALA A 107 11.79 -9.51 -14.20
C ALA A 107 13.20 -9.46 -13.62
N SER A 108 14.17 -9.99 -14.36
CA SER A 108 15.57 -9.97 -13.97
C SER A 108 16.13 -8.55 -13.92
N ALA A 109 16.93 -8.30 -12.91
CA ALA A 109 17.62 -7.03 -12.76
C ALA A 109 18.88 -6.94 -13.64
N SER A 110 19.26 -5.73 -13.98
CA SER A 110 20.50 -5.40 -14.69
C SER A 110 21.26 -4.35 -13.90
N SER A 111 22.60 -4.36 -13.98
CA SER A 111 23.46 -3.29 -13.49
C SER A 111 23.49 -2.07 -14.43
N GLU A 112 22.93 -2.21 -15.64
CA GLU A 112 22.75 -1.12 -16.60
C GLU A 112 21.25 -0.83 -16.73
N ALA A 113 20.91 0.34 -17.27
CA ALA A 113 19.52 0.73 -17.51
C ALA A 113 18.82 -0.27 -18.43
N GLY A 114 18.01 -1.14 -17.85
CA GLY A 114 17.28 -2.22 -18.51
C GLY A 114 15.82 -1.86 -18.81
N ASP A 115 15.10 -2.77 -19.44
CA ASP A 115 13.70 -2.49 -19.81
C ASP A 115 12.73 -2.49 -18.63
N LYS A 116 13.02 -3.24 -17.54
CA LYS A 116 12.13 -3.36 -16.38
C LYS A 116 12.79 -3.00 -15.06
N VAL A 117 13.95 -3.57 -14.75
CA VAL A 117 14.60 -3.45 -13.43
C VAL A 117 16.04 -3.03 -13.60
N TRP A 118 16.44 -1.98 -12.90
CA TRP A 118 17.81 -1.46 -12.86
C TRP A 118 18.32 -1.43 -11.41
N VAL A 119 19.45 -2.06 -11.14
CA VAL A 119 20.15 -1.95 -9.86
C VAL A 119 21.32 -0.99 -10.02
N LYS A 120 21.31 0.09 -9.27
CA LYS A 120 22.36 1.11 -9.26
C LYS A 120 22.65 1.52 -7.83
N ASP A 121 23.95 1.53 -7.46
CA ASP A 121 24.40 1.93 -6.11
C ASP A 121 23.64 1.19 -5.00
N ASP A 122 23.49 -0.14 -5.14
CA ASP A 122 22.77 -1.06 -4.25
C ASP A 122 21.27 -0.74 -4.08
N LYS A 123 20.71 0.13 -4.91
CA LYS A 123 19.27 0.42 -4.93
C LYS A 123 18.60 -0.17 -6.17
N VAL A 124 17.39 -0.66 -5.96
CA VAL A 124 16.56 -1.23 -7.02
C VAL A 124 15.61 -0.17 -7.56
N TYR A 125 15.60 -0.03 -8.88
CA TYR A 125 14.72 0.90 -9.58
C TYR A 125 13.86 0.14 -10.60
N LEU A 126 12.59 0.51 -10.69
CA LEU A 126 11.63 -0.04 -11.65
C LEU A 126 11.37 0.96 -12.77
N ASN A 127 11.43 0.49 -14.01
CA ASN A 127 11.02 1.29 -15.16
C ASN A 127 9.55 1.70 -15.01
N LEU A 128 9.25 2.98 -15.23
CA LEU A 128 7.90 3.52 -15.13
C LEU A 128 6.89 2.74 -15.97
N THR A 129 7.24 2.32 -17.18
CA THR A 129 6.37 1.54 -18.05
C THR A 129 6.04 0.18 -17.43
N TYR A 130 7.02 -0.47 -16.79
CA TYR A 130 6.79 -1.72 -16.07
C TYR A 130 5.88 -1.51 -14.85
N VAL A 131 6.04 -0.40 -14.12
CA VAL A 131 5.11 -0.06 -13.02
C VAL A 131 3.69 0.16 -13.55
N GLN A 132 3.53 0.78 -14.71
CA GLN A 132 2.23 1.03 -15.34
C GLN A 132 1.53 -0.24 -15.87
N GLU A 133 2.26 -1.33 -16.08
CA GLU A 133 1.64 -2.62 -16.47
C GLU A 133 0.66 -3.10 -15.38
N PHE A 134 0.98 -2.89 -14.10
CA PHE A 134 0.23 -3.42 -12.96
C PHE A 134 -0.35 -2.35 -12.02
N THR A 135 -0.12 -1.07 -12.32
CA THR A 135 -0.51 0.02 -11.43
C THR A 135 -1.27 1.12 -12.17
N ASP A 136 -2.47 1.43 -11.67
CA ASP A 136 -3.32 2.51 -12.20
C ASP A 136 -2.73 3.88 -11.84
N LEU A 137 -1.95 4.47 -12.72
CA LEU A 137 -1.31 5.77 -12.53
C LEU A 137 -1.23 6.59 -13.83
N ASP A 138 -1.19 7.92 -13.68
CA ASP A 138 -0.80 8.87 -14.72
C ASP A 138 0.55 9.49 -14.34
N ALA A 139 1.42 9.68 -15.33
CA ALA A 139 2.74 10.26 -15.14
C ALA A 139 2.95 11.45 -16.07
N TYR A 140 3.41 12.56 -15.52
CA TYR A 140 3.70 13.81 -16.24
C TYR A 140 5.17 14.15 -16.08
N ILE A 141 5.94 14.02 -17.16
CA ILE A 141 7.39 14.31 -17.17
C ILE A 141 7.61 15.72 -17.69
N THR A 142 8.39 16.51 -16.98
CA THR A 142 8.77 17.88 -17.33
C THR A 142 10.28 18.04 -17.22
N LYS A 143 10.91 18.73 -18.20
CA LYS A 143 12.37 18.82 -18.32
C LYS A 143 13.02 20.02 -17.60
N ASP A 144 12.27 21.05 -17.26
CA ASP A 144 12.79 22.27 -16.63
C ASP A 144 12.10 22.59 -15.30
N PRO A 145 12.66 22.25 -14.14
CA PRO A 145 13.69 21.23 -13.92
C PRO A 145 13.15 19.82 -14.18
N TYR A 146 14.03 18.84 -14.38
CA TYR A 146 13.63 17.49 -14.70
C TYR A 146 12.89 16.85 -13.52
N ARG A 147 11.60 16.62 -13.72
CA ARG A 147 10.71 16.04 -12.71
C ARG A 147 9.64 15.17 -13.32
N ILE A 148 9.17 14.21 -12.55
CA ILE A 148 7.98 13.42 -12.84
C ILE A 148 6.94 13.62 -11.73
N ALA A 149 5.71 13.92 -12.14
CA ALA A 149 4.56 13.94 -11.25
C ALA A 149 3.67 12.72 -11.54
N ILE A 150 3.43 11.91 -10.51
CA ILE A 150 2.65 10.68 -10.62
C ILE A 150 1.34 10.85 -9.87
N GLN A 151 0.22 10.65 -10.55
CA GLN A 151 -1.12 10.65 -9.99
C GLN A 151 -1.66 9.21 -9.92
N TYR A 152 -2.13 8.76 -8.76
CA TYR A 152 -2.61 7.40 -8.50
C TYR A 152 -3.97 7.34 -7.80
N LYS A 153 -4.49 8.48 -7.33
CA LYS A 153 -5.84 8.60 -6.75
C LYS A 153 -6.77 9.27 -7.75
N PHE A 154 -7.83 8.56 -8.17
CA PHE A 154 -8.75 9.00 -9.22
C PHE A 154 -10.22 9.04 -8.81
N LYS A 155 -10.58 8.53 -7.62
CA LYS A 155 -11.94 8.54 -7.09
C LYS A 155 -12.00 9.41 -5.83
N ASN A 156 -13.08 10.17 -5.69
CA ASN A 156 -13.30 11.04 -4.53
C ASN A 156 -12.17 12.06 -4.28
N VAL A 157 -11.48 12.48 -5.34
CA VAL A 157 -10.40 13.46 -5.24
C VAL A 157 -11.02 14.83 -5.01
N LYS A 158 -10.63 15.52 -3.93
CA LYS A 158 -11.03 16.91 -3.72
C LYS A 158 -10.34 17.79 -4.75
N THR A 159 -11.11 18.59 -5.48
CA THR A 159 -10.60 19.52 -6.50
C THR A 159 -11.26 20.89 -6.39
N VAL A 160 -10.55 21.90 -6.90
CA VAL A 160 -11.09 23.25 -7.11
C VAL A 160 -10.86 23.67 -8.56
N THR A 161 -11.80 24.43 -9.12
CA THR A 161 -11.69 24.94 -10.50
C THR A 161 -11.31 26.44 -10.48
N VAL A 162 -10.29 26.80 -11.25
CA VAL A 162 -9.81 28.19 -11.37
C VAL A 162 -10.85 29.07 -12.08
N LYS A 163 -11.33 30.15 -11.44
CA LYS A 163 -12.34 31.09 -11.96
C LYS A 163 -11.77 32.13 -12.94
N LYS A 164 -10.50 32.50 -12.77
CA LYS A 164 -9.78 33.44 -13.61
C LYS A 164 -8.28 33.18 -13.59
N ASN A 165 -7.57 33.53 -14.67
CA ASN A 165 -6.12 33.39 -14.74
C ASN A 165 -5.45 33.99 -13.50
N THR A 166 -4.57 33.18 -12.88
CA THR A 166 -3.88 33.55 -11.64
C THR A 166 -2.59 32.75 -11.51
N SER A 167 -1.90 32.92 -10.40
CA SER A 167 -0.66 32.18 -10.11
C SER A 167 -0.82 31.32 -8.87
N ILE A 168 -0.17 30.15 -8.88
CA ILE A 168 0.11 29.34 -7.69
C ILE A 168 1.43 29.87 -7.13
N ARG A 169 1.48 30.10 -5.82
CA ARG A 169 2.61 30.69 -5.10
C ARG A 169 3.23 29.69 -4.14
N TYR A 170 4.51 29.88 -3.83
CA TYR A 170 5.25 29.00 -2.92
C TYR A 170 4.66 28.96 -1.51
N ARG A 171 4.19 30.13 -1.01
CA ARG A 171 3.48 30.27 0.28
C ARG A 171 2.20 31.04 0.12
N GLY A 172 1.29 30.90 1.07
CA GLY A 172 0.04 31.69 1.11
C GLY A 172 0.34 33.19 1.33
N GLY A 173 0.20 33.99 0.29
CA GLY A 173 0.41 35.43 0.36
C GLY A 173 0.80 36.07 -0.97
N ILE A 174 0.30 37.30 -1.22
CA ILE A 174 0.56 38.02 -2.47
C ILE A 174 2.03 38.42 -2.68
N LYS A 175 2.84 38.40 -1.62
CA LYS A 175 4.29 38.67 -1.67
C LYS A 175 5.17 37.44 -1.89
N SER A 176 4.59 36.23 -1.77
CA SER A 176 5.31 34.99 -2.02
C SER A 176 5.66 34.87 -3.49
N ALA A 177 6.81 34.24 -3.78
CA ALA A 177 7.25 33.93 -5.13
C ALA A 177 6.24 33.04 -5.89
N ILE A 178 6.16 33.22 -7.19
CA ILE A 178 5.26 32.49 -8.09
C ILE A 178 5.94 31.17 -8.48
N LEU A 179 5.26 30.05 -8.22
CA LEU A 179 5.65 28.73 -8.72
C LEU A 179 5.27 28.54 -10.19
N THR A 180 3.98 28.76 -10.49
CA THR A 180 3.45 28.63 -11.84
C THR A 180 2.22 29.49 -12.04
N SER A 181 1.78 29.65 -13.30
CA SER A 181 0.56 30.36 -13.66
C SER A 181 -0.48 29.38 -14.17
N VAL A 182 -1.72 29.56 -13.73
CA VAL A 182 -2.85 28.70 -14.12
C VAL A 182 -3.94 29.50 -14.80
N LYS A 183 -4.59 28.88 -15.79
CA LYS A 183 -5.65 29.51 -16.59
C LYS A 183 -7.03 29.26 -15.97
N LYS A 184 -7.99 30.13 -16.32
CA LYS A 184 -9.40 29.89 -16.02
C LYS A 184 -9.83 28.51 -16.53
N GLY A 185 -10.57 27.77 -15.73
CA GLY A 185 -11.05 26.42 -16.03
C GLY A 185 -10.09 25.30 -15.67
N THR A 186 -8.82 25.61 -15.29
CA THR A 186 -7.90 24.58 -14.79
C THR A 186 -8.46 23.97 -13.51
N LYS A 187 -8.53 22.64 -13.46
CA LYS A 187 -8.89 21.89 -12.27
C LYS A 187 -7.61 21.57 -11.51
N LEU A 188 -7.61 21.84 -10.22
CA LEU A 188 -6.47 21.64 -9.33
C LEU A 188 -6.87 20.66 -8.22
N ARG A 189 -5.96 19.79 -7.79
CA ARG A 189 -6.16 18.93 -6.63
C ARG A 189 -6.06 19.79 -5.38
N LEU A 190 -7.07 19.75 -4.53
CA LEU A 190 -7.11 20.49 -3.28
C LEU A 190 -6.49 19.64 -2.18
N ILE A 191 -5.46 20.17 -1.55
CA ILE A 191 -4.75 19.53 -0.43
C ILE A 191 -5.38 20.00 0.88
N GLU A 192 -5.44 21.31 1.07
CA GLU A 192 -5.96 21.91 2.29
C GLU A 192 -6.75 23.20 1.99
N GLU A 193 -7.89 23.34 2.63
CA GLU A 193 -8.67 24.58 2.62
C GLU A 193 -8.25 25.47 3.79
N MET A 194 -7.83 26.70 3.48
CA MET A 194 -7.44 27.69 4.47
C MET A 194 -8.35 28.94 4.38
N GLU A 195 -8.18 29.90 5.26
CA GLU A 195 -9.05 31.08 5.34
C GLU A 195 -9.02 31.91 4.04
N ASN A 196 -7.83 32.27 3.55
CA ASN A 196 -7.65 33.17 2.40
C ASN A 196 -6.92 32.52 1.21
N TRP A 197 -6.27 31.39 1.42
CA TRP A 197 -5.46 30.68 0.45
C TRP A 197 -5.76 29.19 0.57
N ASP A 198 -5.89 28.52 -0.54
CA ASP A 198 -5.98 27.07 -0.58
C ASP A 198 -4.64 26.46 -0.99
N GLN A 199 -4.22 25.39 -0.34
CA GLN A 199 -3.09 24.61 -0.79
C GLN A 199 -3.55 23.63 -1.88
N VAL A 200 -2.87 23.66 -3.01
CA VAL A 200 -3.28 22.91 -4.21
C VAL A 200 -2.08 22.27 -4.89
N ALA A 201 -2.36 21.21 -5.65
CA ALA A 201 -1.40 20.60 -6.57
C ALA A 201 -1.92 20.63 -8.01
N THR A 202 -0.99 20.82 -8.95
CA THR A 202 -1.23 20.66 -10.38
C THR A 202 -0.86 19.24 -10.82
N ASP A 203 -1.39 18.76 -11.95
CA ASP A 203 -1.05 17.41 -12.46
C ASP A 203 0.43 17.30 -12.86
N ASP A 204 1.08 18.41 -13.22
CA ASP A 204 2.51 18.47 -13.59
C ASP A 204 3.46 18.73 -12.38
N GLY A 205 2.94 18.59 -11.15
CA GLY A 205 3.75 18.47 -9.93
C GLY A 205 4.07 19.78 -9.20
N TYR A 206 3.40 20.90 -9.49
CA TYR A 206 3.50 22.07 -8.63
C TYR A 206 2.58 21.95 -7.43
N ILE A 207 3.14 22.06 -6.24
CA ILE A 207 2.41 22.10 -4.96
C ILE A 207 2.61 23.45 -4.32
N GLY A 208 1.54 24.20 -4.12
CA GLY A 208 1.63 25.57 -3.59
C GLY A 208 0.27 26.14 -3.24
N TYR A 209 0.19 27.45 -3.16
CA TYR A 209 -0.97 28.17 -2.63
C TYR A 209 -1.63 29.03 -3.70
N ILE A 210 -2.94 28.98 -3.76
CA ILE A 210 -3.76 29.81 -4.64
C ILE A 210 -4.71 30.67 -3.81
N ASP A 211 -4.93 31.93 -4.23
CA ASP A 211 -5.91 32.85 -3.60
C ASP A 211 -7.32 32.21 -3.70
N LYS A 212 -7.95 31.95 -2.56
CA LYS A 212 -9.28 31.35 -2.46
C LYS A 212 -10.34 32.07 -3.29
N LYS A 213 -10.21 33.41 -3.47
CA LYS A 213 -11.11 34.20 -4.32
C LYS A 213 -10.99 33.88 -5.82
N LYS A 214 -9.92 33.22 -6.23
CA LYS A 214 -9.62 32.86 -7.63
C LYS A 214 -10.11 31.49 -8.02
N VAL A 215 -10.57 30.68 -7.07
CA VAL A 215 -11.06 29.29 -7.30
C VAL A 215 -12.54 29.16 -6.93
N GLY A 216 -13.15 28.07 -7.39
CA GLY A 216 -14.51 27.66 -7.05
C GLY A 216 -14.56 26.98 -5.68
N GLU A 217 -15.75 26.54 -5.31
CA GLU A 217 -15.93 25.67 -4.17
C GLU A 217 -15.26 24.31 -4.41
N ALA A 218 -14.85 23.65 -3.33
CA ALA A 218 -14.29 22.31 -3.40
C ALA A 218 -15.34 21.30 -3.82
N GLU A 219 -14.98 20.42 -4.75
CA GLU A 219 -15.83 19.33 -5.22
C GLU A 219 -15.09 17.99 -5.17
N LYS A 220 -15.85 16.89 -5.02
CA LYS A 220 -15.31 15.54 -5.18
C LYS A 220 -15.37 15.15 -6.65
N THR A 221 -14.21 14.93 -7.24
CA THR A 221 -14.06 14.55 -8.66
C THR A 221 -13.73 13.07 -8.77
N LYS A 222 -14.33 12.42 -9.77
CA LYS A 222 -13.95 11.11 -10.28
C LYS A 222 -13.31 11.33 -11.67
N PHE A 223 -12.08 10.84 -11.83
CA PHE A 223 -11.41 10.85 -13.13
C PHE A 223 -11.69 9.53 -13.84
N GLU A 224 -12.01 9.59 -15.14
CA GLU A 224 -12.21 8.40 -15.95
C GLU A 224 -10.87 7.69 -16.20
N ARG A 225 -10.90 6.33 -16.18
CA ARG A 225 -9.72 5.49 -16.30
C ARG A 225 -9.94 4.40 -17.33
N SER A 226 -8.90 4.16 -18.10
CA SER A 226 -8.85 3.01 -19.05
C SER A 226 -8.09 1.81 -18.47
N PHE A 227 -7.42 1.95 -17.34
CA PHE A 227 -6.65 0.88 -16.70
C PHE A 227 -7.56 -0.29 -16.31
N LYS A 228 -7.18 -1.49 -16.73
CA LYS A 228 -7.87 -2.72 -16.34
C LYS A 228 -7.24 -3.25 -15.08
N ARG A 229 -7.97 -3.12 -13.97
CA ARG A 229 -7.55 -3.69 -12.70
C ARG A 229 -7.61 -5.20 -12.74
N GLU A 230 -6.66 -5.83 -12.08
CA GLU A 230 -6.68 -7.27 -11.83
C GLU A 230 -7.99 -7.68 -11.15
N GLN A 231 -8.52 -8.82 -11.56
CA GLN A 231 -9.75 -9.38 -11.02
C GLN A 231 -9.41 -10.67 -10.28
N TYR A 232 -9.60 -10.66 -8.96
CA TYR A 232 -9.47 -11.84 -8.12
C TYR A 232 -10.78 -12.62 -8.13
N SER A 233 -10.69 -13.93 -8.25
CA SER A 233 -11.78 -14.86 -7.99
C SER A 233 -11.50 -15.55 -6.65
N TYR A 234 -12.56 -16.09 -6.03
CA TYR A 234 -12.42 -16.72 -4.72
C TYR A 234 -13.23 -18.02 -4.71
N LEU A 235 -12.66 -19.06 -4.12
CA LEU A 235 -13.32 -20.33 -3.87
C LEU A 235 -14.08 -20.23 -2.54
N THR A 236 -15.33 -19.79 -2.60
CA THR A 236 -16.15 -19.62 -1.40
C THR A 236 -17.26 -20.64 -1.34
N MET A 237 -17.56 -21.12 -0.15
CA MET A 237 -18.72 -21.97 0.10
C MET A 237 -20.03 -21.19 -0.07
N ASP A 238 -21.10 -21.85 -0.50
CA ASP A 238 -22.45 -21.26 -0.59
C ASP A 238 -23.06 -21.00 0.80
N SER A 239 -22.57 -21.67 1.83
CA SER A 239 -22.96 -21.50 3.23
C SER A 239 -21.91 -20.72 4.02
N LYS A 240 -22.26 -20.23 5.20
CA LYS A 240 -21.28 -19.72 6.15
C LYS A 240 -20.31 -20.84 6.52
N VAL A 241 -19.03 -20.51 6.54
CA VAL A 241 -18.00 -21.42 7.06
C VAL A 241 -18.15 -21.51 8.58
N ASN A 242 -18.25 -22.74 9.07
CA ASN A 242 -18.19 -23.09 10.47
C ASN A 242 -17.10 -24.14 10.62
N MET A 243 -15.89 -23.66 10.92
CA MET A 243 -14.66 -24.45 10.92
C MET A 243 -14.24 -24.79 12.35
N VAL A 244 -13.62 -25.94 12.51
CA VAL A 244 -12.91 -26.34 13.73
C VAL A 244 -11.52 -26.77 13.41
N TRP A 245 -10.55 -26.40 14.25
CA TRP A 245 -9.21 -26.98 14.20
C TRP A 245 -9.22 -28.31 14.95
N HIS A 246 -8.59 -29.31 14.37
CA HIS A 246 -8.42 -30.62 14.98
C HIS A 246 -6.95 -30.92 15.20
N GLN A 247 -6.52 -30.87 16.44
CA GLN A 247 -5.13 -31.18 16.80
C GLN A 247 -4.84 -32.66 16.56
N VAL A 248 -4.09 -32.95 15.50
CA VAL A 248 -3.61 -34.27 15.14
C VAL A 248 -2.10 -34.30 15.36
N THR A 249 -1.63 -35.10 16.30
CA THR A 249 -0.24 -35.06 16.76
C THR A 249 0.66 -36.19 16.19
N SER A 250 0.07 -37.16 15.49
CA SER A 250 0.79 -38.24 14.85
C SER A 250 -0.05 -38.90 13.74
N THR A 251 0.59 -39.67 12.87
CA THR A 251 -0.13 -40.42 11.83
C THR A 251 -1.21 -41.30 12.42
N ASP A 252 -0.94 -41.98 13.55
CA ASP A 252 -1.91 -42.86 14.21
C ASP A 252 -3.09 -42.08 14.81
N ALA A 253 -2.88 -40.83 15.20
CA ALA A 253 -3.95 -39.98 15.75
C ALA A 253 -5.07 -39.66 14.73
N ASN A 254 -4.81 -39.80 13.44
CA ASN A 254 -5.86 -39.67 12.41
C ASN A 254 -7.02 -40.67 12.60
N ALA A 255 -6.73 -41.86 13.18
CA ALA A 255 -7.75 -42.89 13.44
C ALA A 255 -8.83 -42.43 14.47
N TYR A 256 -8.55 -41.43 15.29
CA TYR A 256 -9.50 -40.87 16.28
C TYR A 256 -10.50 -39.91 15.70
N PHE A 257 -10.49 -39.65 14.38
CA PHE A 257 -11.42 -38.74 13.69
C PHE A 257 -12.88 -39.03 14.05
N ALA A 258 -13.32 -40.27 14.00
CA ALA A 258 -14.69 -40.68 14.29
C ALA A 258 -15.13 -40.28 15.72
N ASP A 259 -14.25 -40.49 16.69
CA ASP A 259 -14.49 -40.18 18.11
C ASP A 259 -14.51 -38.67 18.32
N ALA A 260 -13.54 -37.95 17.74
CA ALA A 260 -13.44 -36.48 17.83
C ALA A 260 -14.68 -35.78 17.23
N THR A 261 -15.28 -36.36 16.20
CA THR A 261 -16.41 -35.78 15.47
C THR A 261 -17.78 -36.36 15.85
N ALA A 262 -17.82 -37.27 16.84
CA ALA A 262 -19.06 -38.00 17.20
C ALA A 262 -20.21 -37.11 17.63
N ASN A 263 -19.93 -36.02 18.32
CA ASN A 263 -20.92 -35.06 18.85
C ASN A 263 -20.91 -33.70 18.14
N MET A 264 -20.15 -33.56 17.03
CA MET A 264 -20.12 -32.31 16.29
C MET A 264 -21.43 -32.05 15.55
N THR A 265 -21.93 -30.81 15.65
CA THR A 265 -23.13 -30.37 14.93
C THR A 265 -22.91 -28.99 14.33
N GLY A 266 -23.38 -28.77 13.10
CA GLY A 266 -23.30 -27.48 12.43
C GLY A 266 -21.93 -27.11 11.86
N VAL A 267 -20.91 -27.90 12.06
CA VAL A 267 -19.59 -27.75 11.45
C VAL A 267 -19.64 -28.20 9.99
N ASN A 268 -18.96 -27.48 9.11
CA ASN A 268 -18.86 -27.82 7.68
C ASN A 268 -17.42 -27.85 7.17
N VAL A 269 -16.45 -27.41 7.98
CA VAL A 269 -15.01 -27.47 7.66
C VAL A 269 -14.27 -27.99 8.89
N ILE A 270 -13.33 -28.89 8.66
CA ILE A 270 -12.38 -29.34 9.68
C ILE A 270 -10.95 -29.09 9.18
N SER A 271 -10.13 -28.50 10.06
CA SER A 271 -8.75 -28.15 9.76
C SER A 271 -7.80 -28.94 10.67
N PRO A 272 -7.29 -30.11 10.21
CA PRO A 272 -6.35 -30.89 11.00
C PRO A 272 -4.94 -30.31 10.91
N THR A 273 -4.19 -30.32 12.03
CA THR A 273 -2.80 -29.87 12.15
C THR A 273 -1.85 -30.87 11.52
N TRP A 274 -1.74 -30.88 10.21
CA TRP A 274 -1.06 -31.95 9.47
C TRP A 274 0.33 -31.63 8.98
N PHE A 275 0.66 -30.34 8.81
CA PHE A 275 1.90 -29.91 8.20
C PHE A 275 2.67 -28.95 9.10
N TYR A 276 4.00 -29.10 9.14
CA TYR A 276 4.87 -28.16 9.83
C TYR A 276 6.23 -28.05 9.13
N LEU A 277 6.87 -26.89 9.25
CA LEU A 277 8.21 -26.66 8.70
C LEU A 277 9.25 -27.51 9.45
N THR A 278 10.17 -28.14 8.69
CA THR A 278 11.25 -28.97 9.27
C THR A 278 12.63 -28.34 9.13
N ASP A 279 12.82 -27.46 8.15
CA ASP A 279 14.07 -26.73 7.92
C ASP A 279 13.85 -25.46 7.11
N THR A 280 14.91 -24.63 6.99
CA THR A 280 14.87 -23.35 6.25
C THR A 280 14.92 -23.52 4.72
N SER A 281 15.07 -24.72 4.21
CA SER A 281 14.93 -25.01 2.77
C SER A 281 13.47 -25.20 2.34
N GLY A 282 12.53 -25.05 3.28
CA GLY A 282 11.11 -25.20 3.02
C GLY A 282 10.65 -26.66 2.94
N ASN A 283 11.38 -27.59 3.54
CA ASN A 283 10.86 -28.97 3.71
C ASN A 283 9.77 -28.96 4.79
N ILE A 284 8.69 -29.70 4.54
CA ILE A 284 7.60 -29.86 5.49
C ILE A 284 7.48 -31.34 5.91
N ALA A 285 7.10 -31.55 7.15
CA ALA A 285 6.58 -32.86 7.56
C ALA A 285 5.08 -32.90 7.24
N SER A 286 4.59 -34.11 6.95
CA SER A 286 3.18 -34.36 6.66
C SER A 286 2.70 -35.61 7.39
N ILE A 287 1.58 -35.49 8.08
CA ILE A 287 0.83 -36.62 8.67
C ILE A 287 -0.58 -36.72 8.08
N ALA A 288 -0.80 -36.16 6.88
CA ALA A 288 -2.08 -36.15 6.18
C ALA A 288 -2.55 -37.58 5.87
N SER A 289 -3.86 -37.79 5.89
CA SER A 289 -4.48 -39.11 5.76
C SER A 289 -5.67 -39.10 4.81
N ALA A 290 -5.61 -39.91 3.75
CA ALA A 290 -6.72 -40.10 2.81
C ALA A 290 -7.96 -40.71 3.48
N ASP A 291 -7.74 -41.64 4.43
CA ASP A 291 -8.85 -42.25 5.20
C ASP A 291 -9.58 -41.21 6.05
N TYR A 292 -8.84 -40.29 6.65
CA TYR A 292 -9.44 -39.16 7.38
C TYR A 292 -10.29 -38.26 6.46
N VAL A 293 -9.76 -37.89 5.30
CA VAL A 293 -10.49 -37.08 4.31
C VAL A 293 -11.75 -37.82 3.85
N SER A 294 -11.66 -39.10 3.54
CA SER A 294 -12.81 -39.91 3.14
C SER A 294 -13.92 -39.89 4.21
N GLN A 295 -13.55 -40.14 5.47
CA GLN A 295 -14.50 -40.12 6.60
C GLN A 295 -15.13 -38.70 6.82
N ALA A 296 -14.34 -37.65 6.61
CA ALA A 296 -14.84 -36.25 6.69
C ALA A 296 -15.85 -35.95 5.59
N HIS A 297 -15.55 -36.36 4.35
CA HIS A 297 -16.47 -36.21 3.21
C HIS A 297 -17.76 -37.02 3.38
N GLU A 298 -17.70 -38.23 3.95
CA GLU A 298 -18.91 -39.01 4.30
C GLU A 298 -19.82 -38.28 5.30
N LYS A 299 -19.24 -37.41 6.15
CA LYS A 299 -19.99 -36.53 7.07
C LYS A 299 -20.37 -35.17 6.47
N GLY A 300 -20.02 -34.91 5.21
CA GLY A 300 -20.27 -33.63 4.52
C GLY A 300 -19.37 -32.50 4.96
N LEU A 301 -18.19 -32.80 5.53
CA LEU A 301 -17.18 -31.83 5.95
C LEU A 301 -16.15 -31.63 4.85
N GLN A 302 -15.75 -30.38 4.58
CA GLN A 302 -14.50 -30.10 3.87
C GLN A 302 -13.30 -30.23 4.80
N VAL A 303 -12.16 -30.63 4.24
CA VAL A 303 -10.89 -30.76 4.97
C VAL A 303 -9.90 -29.74 4.44
N TRP A 304 -9.53 -28.78 5.27
CA TRP A 304 -8.50 -27.77 4.98
C TRP A 304 -7.27 -28.08 5.85
N GLY A 305 -6.26 -28.76 5.26
CA GLY A 305 -5.05 -29.17 5.99
C GLY A 305 -4.26 -27.95 6.47
N LEU A 306 -3.99 -27.91 7.79
CA LEU A 306 -3.27 -26.81 8.41
C LEU A 306 -1.77 -27.01 8.31
N ILE A 307 -1.07 -25.94 7.92
CA ILE A 307 0.40 -25.82 8.03
C ILE A 307 0.75 -24.76 9.06
N ASP A 308 1.69 -25.08 9.97
CA ASP A 308 2.20 -24.18 10.98
C ASP A 308 3.71 -23.94 10.89
N ASN A 309 4.19 -22.92 11.66
CA ASN A 309 5.60 -22.58 11.82
C ASN A 309 6.11 -22.79 13.26
N PHE A 310 5.53 -23.73 14.00
CA PHE A 310 5.80 -23.89 15.45
C PHE A 310 7.10 -24.62 15.76
N THR A 311 7.81 -25.16 14.77
CA THR A 311 9.14 -25.73 14.94
C THR A 311 10.14 -24.64 15.29
N GLN A 312 10.51 -24.53 16.57
CA GLN A 312 11.31 -23.41 17.10
C GLN A 312 12.71 -23.30 16.50
N GLU A 313 13.27 -24.40 16.02
CA GLU A 313 14.59 -24.48 15.39
C GLU A 313 14.58 -23.95 13.94
N VAL A 314 13.40 -23.74 13.35
CA VAL A 314 13.25 -23.27 11.97
C VAL A 314 12.91 -21.79 11.95
N SER A 315 13.81 -20.99 11.38
CA SER A 315 13.57 -19.55 11.18
C SER A 315 12.56 -19.31 10.07
N THR A 316 11.37 -18.82 10.41
CA THR A 316 10.33 -18.46 9.44
C THR A 316 10.80 -17.35 8.51
N THR A 317 11.56 -16.36 9.02
CA THR A 317 12.14 -15.27 8.20
C THR A 317 13.08 -15.81 7.15
N GLU A 318 14.05 -16.66 7.55
CA GLU A 318 15.01 -17.26 6.62
C GLU A 318 14.31 -18.13 5.57
N THR A 319 13.35 -18.93 6.00
CA THR A 319 12.57 -19.80 5.11
C THR A 319 11.79 -18.99 4.08
N LEU A 320 10.99 -18.03 4.53
CA LEU A 320 10.09 -17.29 3.63
C LEU A 320 10.81 -16.23 2.81
N SER A 321 12.00 -15.76 3.20
CA SER A 321 12.82 -14.88 2.37
C SER A 321 13.39 -15.57 1.12
N SER A 322 13.51 -16.91 1.15
CA SER A 322 13.97 -17.73 0.03
C SER A 322 12.85 -18.10 -0.91
N THR A 323 12.90 -17.62 -2.15
CA THR A 323 11.94 -18.01 -3.22
C THR A 323 11.93 -19.53 -3.44
N ALA A 324 13.11 -20.17 -3.42
CA ALA A 324 13.20 -21.61 -3.58
C ALA A 324 12.52 -22.37 -2.42
N ALA A 325 12.67 -21.88 -1.19
CA ALA A 325 12.02 -22.49 -0.02
C ALA A 325 10.50 -22.30 -0.07
N ARG A 326 9.99 -21.11 -0.42
CA ARG A 326 8.55 -20.88 -0.59
C ARG A 326 7.96 -21.83 -1.64
N GLN A 327 8.60 -21.95 -2.81
CA GLN A 327 8.15 -22.86 -3.87
C GLN A 327 8.24 -24.33 -3.46
N ASN A 328 9.23 -24.70 -2.63
CA ASN A 328 9.32 -26.06 -2.09
C ASN A 328 8.15 -26.36 -1.12
N ILE A 329 7.82 -25.45 -0.20
CA ILE A 329 6.63 -25.57 0.67
C ILE A 329 5.37 -25.73 -0.18
N ILE A 330 5.16 -24.84 -1.14
CA ILE A 330 3.96 -24.82 -2.00
C ILE A 330 3.82 -26.13 -2.77
N SER A 331 4.89 -26.61 -3.39
CA SER A 331 4.84 -27.83 -4.18
C SER A 331 4.50 -29.06 -3.33
N GLN A 332 5.04 -29.15 -2.11
CA GLN A 332 4.75 -30.24 -1.18
C GLN A 332 3.30 -30.18 -0.66
N LEU A 333 2.79 -28.97 -0.35
CA LEU A 333 1.39 -28.80 0.08
C LEU A 333 0.40 -29.18 -1.01
N ILE A 334 0.62 -28.72 -2.23
CA ILE A 334 -0.25 -29.05 -3.38
C ILE A 334 -0.21 -30.56 -3.68
N GLN A 335 0.98 -31.17 -3.65
CA GLN A 335 1.10 -32.61 -3.86
C GLN A 335 0.36 -33.38 -2.76
N ALA A 336 0.57 -33.05 -1.49
CA ALA A 336 -0.13 -33.68 -0.38
C ALA A 336 -1.65 -33.53 -0.48
N ALA A 337 -2.13 -32.35 -0.88
CA ALA A 337 -3.56 -32.10 -1.07
C ALA A 337 -4.16 -33.02 -2.13
N GLN A 338 -3.46 -33.19 -3.25
CA GLN A 338 -3.89 -34.08 -4.33
C GLN A 338 -3.84 -35.55 -3.89
N ASP A 339 -2.78 -35.96 -3.18
CA ASP A 339 -2.56 -37.37 -2.75
C ASP A 339 -3.67 -37.87 -1.80
N VAL A 340 -4.17 -37.00 -0.91
CA VAL A 340 -5.19 -37.36 0.08
C VAL A 340 -6.60 -36.85 -0.25
N GLY A 341 -6.73 -35.97 -1.24
CA GLY A 341 -8.01 -35.40 -1.67
C GLY A 341 -8.56 -34.29 -0.77
N MET A 342 -7.69 -33.42 -0.20
CA MET A 342 -8.11 -32.26 0.60
C MET A 342 -8.88 -31.25 -0.25
N ASP A 343 -9.71 -30.43 0.40
CA ASP A 343 -10.51 -29.36 -0.20
C ASP A 343 -9.81 -28.00 -0.10
N GLY A 344 -8.83 -27.86 0.80
CA GLY A 344 -8.13 -26.59 1.01
C GLY A 344 -6.89 -26.71 1.89
N ILE A 345 -6.23 -25.56 2.03
CA ILE A 345 -5.06 -25.36 2.87
C ILE A 345 -5.37 -24.23 3.83
N ASN A 346 -5.06 -24.42 5.11
CA ASN A 346 -5.12 -23.41 6.15
C ASN A 346 -3.70 -23.07 6.60
N VAL A 347 -3.32 -21.79 6.50
CA VAL A 347 -1.97 -21.32 6.90
C VAL A 347 -2.08 -20.68 8.28
N ASP A 348 -1.41 -21.28 9.26
CA ASP A 348 -1.38 -20.84 10.65
C ASP A 348 0.07 -20.50 11.06
N PHE A 349 0.58 -19.40 10.48
CA PHE A 349 1.91 -18.91 10.82
C PHE A 349 1.79 -17.79 11.85
N GLU A 350 2.22 -18.14 13.06
CA GLU A 350 2.11 -17.25 14.21
C GLU A 350 3.44 -16.58 14.60
N SER A 351 3.34 -15.59 15.48
CA SER A 351 4.49 -14.89 16.06
C SER A 351 5.45 -14.32 15.02
N LEU A 352 4.93 -13.94 13.86
CA LEU A 352 5.73 -13.34 12.80
C LEU A 352 6.28 -11.99 13.26
N SER A 353 7.55 -11.75 13.02
CA SER A 353 8.20 -10.46 13.22
C SER A 353 7.92 -9.52 12.04
N GLU A 354 8.12 -8.22 12.23
CA GLU A 354 7.85 -7.21 11.21
C GLU A 354 8.65 -7.45 9.90
N ASP A 355 9.88 -7.93 10.02
CA ASP A 355 10.76 -8.24 8.89
C ASP A 355 10.27 -9.43 8.04
N VAL A 356 9.46 -10.32 8.60
CA VAL A 356 8.83 -11.43 7.84
C VAL A 356 7.65 -10.96 6.99
N GLY A 357 6.97 -9.87 7.37
CA GLY A 357 5.67 -9.49 6.82
C GLY A 357 5.61 -9.49 5.28
N THR A 358 6.59 -8.88 4.62
CA THR A 358 6.67 -8.83 3.15
C THR A 358 6.87 -10.22 2.54
N HIS A 359 7.69 -11.08 3.16
CA HIS A 359 7.95 -12.44 2.71
C HIS A 359 6.73 -13.34 2.89
N PHE A 360 6.01 -13.16 3.99
CA PHE A 360 4.78 -13.89 4.26
C PHE A 360 3.68 -13.54 3.26
N LEU A 361 3.51 -12.26 2.95
CA LEU A 361 2.56 -11.83 1.92
C LEU A 361 2.91 -12.40 0.55
N GLU A 362 4.19 -12.45 0.19
CA GLU A 362 4.61 -13.04 -1.08
C GLU A 362 4.36 -14.55 -1.10
N PHE A 363 4.64 -15.26 -0.01
CA PHE A 363 4.28 -16.68 0.14
C PHE A 363 2.78 -16.92 -0.08
N LEU A 364 1.92 -16.11 0.54
CA LEU A 364 0.46 -16.24 0.37
C LEU A 364 0.02 -15.95 -1.07
N ARG A 365 0.64 -14.98 -1.75
CA ARG A 365 0.37 -14.68 -3.17
C ARG A 365 0.74 -15.86 -4.07
N GLU A 366 1.95 -16.42 -3.89
CA GLU A 366 2.42 -17.57 -4.64
C GLU A 366 1.55 -18.81 -4.37
N LEU A 367 1.25 -19.10 -3.10
CA LEU A 367 0.41 -20.22 -2.69
C LEU A 367 -1.03 -20.10 -3.24
N SER A 368 -1.60 -18.90 -3.22
CA SER A 368 -2.95 -18.64 -3.75
C SER A 368 -3.07 -19.01 -5.23
N ILE A 369 -2.06 -18.68 -6.03
CA ILE A 369 -2.02 -19.02 -7.45
C ILE A 369 -2.11 -20.56 -7.63
N GLU A 370 -1.31 -21.30 -6.88
CA GLU A 370 -1.27 -22.76 -7.00
C GLU A 370 -2.52 -23.42 -6.38
N CYS A 371 -3.04 -22.88 -5.28
CA CYS A 371 -4.32 -23.35 -4.72
C CYS A 371 -5.47 -23.19 -5.73
N HIS A 372 -5.61 -22.03 -6.35
CA HIS A 372 -6.68 -21.78 -7.31
C HIS A 372 -6.54 -22.63 -8.58
N LYS A 373 -5.33 -22.86 -9.09
CA LYS A 373 -5.09 -23.77 -10.22
C LYS A 373 -5.53 -25.21 -9.92
N ASN A 374 -5.47 -25.62 -8.64
CA ASN A 374 -5.81 -26.97 -8.18
C ASN A 374 -7.20 -27.04 -7.52
N ASN A 375 -8.00 -25.99 -7.59
CA ASN A 375 -9.33 -25.87 -6.98
C ASN A 375 -9.32 -26.13 -5.46
N LEU A 376 -8.27 -25.67 -4.76
CA LEU A 376 -8.09 -25.74 -3.32
C LEU A 376 -8.42 -24.40 -2.69
N VAL A 377 -9.23 -24.41 -1.65
CA VAL A 377 -9.48 -23.22 -0.82
C VAL A 377 -8.21 -22.85 -0.08
N LEU A 378 -7.90 -21.54 -0.04
CA LEU A 378 -6.81 -21.01 0.79
C LEU A 378 -7.38 -20.15 1.91
N SER A 379 -7.10 -20.54 3.14
CA SER A 379 -7.38 -19.74 4.34
C SER A 379 -6.11 -19.41 5.10
N VAL A 380 -6.14 -18.30 5.84
CA VAL A 380 -5.01 -17.86 6.66
C VAL A 380 -5.49 -17.41 8.04
N ASP A 381 -4.83 -17.88 9.08
CA ASP A 381 -5.11 -17.54 10.46
C ASP A 381 -4.29 -16.30 10.88
N ASN A 382 -4.90 -15.41 11.62
CA ASN A 382 -4.29 -14.16 12.05
C ASN A 382 -4.59 -13.86 13.52
N PRO A 383 -3.64 -13.27 14.25
CA PRO A 383 -3.93 -12.72 15.56
C PRO A 383 -4.95 -11.61 15.49
N VAL A 384 -5.54 -11.24 16.61
CA VAL A 384 -6.42 -10.07 16.72
C VAL A 384 -5.68 -8.82 16.23
N PRO A 385 -6.36 -7.97 15.44
CA PRO A 385 -5.75 -6.75 14.91
C PRO A 385 -5.36 -5.76 16.01
N GLU A 386 -4.06 -5.52 16.13
CA GLU A 386 -3.45 -4.50 16.99
C GLU A 386 -2.32 -3.81 16.24
N ASP A 387 -1.83 -2.66 16.73
CA ASP A 387 -0.79 -1.88 16.06
C ASP A 387 0.47 -2.71 15.81
N PHE A 388 0.89 -3.52 16.79
CA PHE A 388 2.07 -4.39 16.68
C PHE A 388 1.88 -5.60 15.75
N THR A 389 0.65 -5.89 15.30
CA THR A 389 0.35 -6.93 14.32
C THR A 389 0.02 -6.37 12.93
N SER A 390 0.26 -5.08 12.69
CA SER A 390 -0.05 -4.40 11.42
C SER A 390 0.70 -4.98 10.23
N HIS A 391 1.91 -5.52 10.45
CA HIS A 391 2.75 -6.14 9.42
C HIS A 391 2.14 -7.42 8.80
N TYR A 392 1.11 -8.00 9.40
CA TYR A 392 0.33 -9.06 8.75
C TYR A 392 -0.43 -8.58 7.51
N ASP A 393 -0.68 -7.25 7.38
CA ASP A 393 -1.43 -6.63 6.28
C ASP A 393 -2.65 -7.44 5.82
N ARG A 394 -3.60 -7.57 6.73
CA ARG A 394 -4.86 -8.32 6.50
C ARG A 394 -5.65 -7.81 5.29
N ALA A 395 -5.43 -6.54 4.93
CA ALA A 395 -6.05 -5.94 3.76
C ALA A 395 -5.51 -6.55 2.45
N GLU A 396 -4.19 -6.77 2.36
CA GLU A 396 -3.59 -7.44 1.22
C GLU A 396 -3.88 -8.94 1.24
N GLN A 397 -3.77 -9.60 2.41
CA GLN A 397 -4.16 -11.00 2.55
C GLN A 397 -5.56 -11.24 1.99
N GLY A 398 -6.56 -10.46 2.42
CA GLY A 398 -7.94 -10.60 1.96
C GLY A 398 -8.17 -10.28 0.48
N ARG A 399 -7.14 -9.87 -0.29
CA ARG A 399 -7.22 -9.81 -1.76
C ARG A 399 -6.82 -11.12 -2.41
N VAL A 400 -5.91 -11.86 -1.79
CA VAL A 400 -5.27 -13.02 -2.42
C VAL A 400 -5.76 -14.36 -1.89
N VAL A 401 -6.23 -14.44 -0.62
CA VAL A 401 -6.76 -15.67 -0.04
C VAL A 401 -8.29 -15.70 -0.10
N ASP A 402 -8.88 -16.88 0.01
CA ASP A 402 -10.34 -17.05 0.00
C ASP A 402 -10.98 -16.67 1.34
N TYR A 403 -10.29 -16.97 2.46
CA TYR A 403 -10.73 -16.65 3.81
C TYR A 403 -9.58 -16.13 4.67
N VAL A 404 -9.84 -15.05 5.40
CA VAL A 404 -8.98 -14.58 6.49
C VAL A 404 -9.71 -14.88 7.79
N ILE A 405 -9.07 -15.65 8.65
CA ILE A 405 -9.59 -16.07 9.95
C ILE A 405 -8.89 -15.22 11.01
N ILE A 406 -9.64 -14.66 11.93
CA ILE A 406 -9.08 -13.94 13.08
C ILE A 406 -9.26 -14.82 14.31
N MET A 407 -8.15 -15.17 14.96
CA MET A 407 -8.11 -15.91 16.23
C MET A 407 -8.54 -14.97 17.36
N GLY A 408 -9.85 -14.79 17.50
CA GLY A 408 -10.45 -13.84 18.44
C GLY A 408 -10.51 -14.36 19.88
N TYR A 409 -9.50 -15.11 20.32
CA TYR A 409 -9.35 -15.68 21.65
C TYR A 409 -8.01 -15.25 22.27
N ASP A 410 -7.66 -15.82 23.42
CA ASP A 410 -6.45 -15.49 24.19
C ASP A 410 -6.36 -14.01 24.63
N GLU A 411 -7.52 -13.37 24.86
CA GLU A 411 -7.60 -12.08 25.57
C GLU A 411 -6.91 -12.19 26.94
N HIS A 412 -7.13 -13.31 27.63
CA HIS A 412 -6.43 -13.70 28.84
C HIS A 412 -5.85 -15.11 28.66
N TYR A 413 -4.55 -15.24 28.86
CA TYR A 413 -3.78 -16.45 28.64
C TYR A 413 -2.95 -16.83 29.87
N VAL A 414 -2.27 -17.96 29.84
CA VAL A 414 -1.41 -18.41 30.95
C VAL A 414 -0.31 -17.39 31.22
N GLY A 415 -0.33 -16.78 32.41
CA GLY A 415 0.62 -15.76 32.83
C GLY A 415 0.08 -14.31 32.73
N SER A 416 -1.09 -14.10 32.13
CA SER A 416 -1.80 -12.82 32.15
C SER A 416 -2.73 -12.70 33.37
N GLU A 417 -3.42 -11.56 33.52
CA GLU A 417 -4.48 -11.40 34.53
C GLU A 417 -5.65 -12.36 34.22
N ALA A 418 -6.34 -12.81 35.26
CA ALA A 418 -7.48 -13.71 35.10
C ALA A 418 -8.66 -13.00 34.43
N GLY A 419 -9.22 -13.62 33.39
CA GLY A 419 -10.35 -13.08 32.65
C GLY A 419 -10.95 -14.11 31.69
N SER A 420 -11.85 -13.65 30.82
CA SER A 420 -12.42 -14.49 29.77
C SER A 420 -11.38 -14.73 28.66
N VAL A 421 -11.43 -15.90 28.02
CA VAL A 421 -10.58 -16.20 26.84
C VAL A 421 -10.91 -15.28 25.68
N ALA A 422 -12.18 -14.89 25.54
CA ALA A 422 -12.65 -13.98 24.51
C ALA A 422 -13.88 -13.20 25.01
N SER A 423 -13.71 -11.93 25.32
CA SER A 423 -14.83 -11.06 25.65
C SER A 423 -15.50 -10.51 24.38
N LEU A 424 -16.73 -10.07 24.49
CA LEU A 424 -17.41 -9.41 23.35
C LEU A 424 -16.70 -8.13 22.88
N PRO A 425 -16.16 -7.26 23.74
CA PRO A 425 -15.29 -6.16 23.33
C PRO A 425 -14.07 -6.59 22.55
N TRP A 426 -13.38 -7.66 22.99
CA TRP A 426 -12.22 -8.23 22.31
C TRP A 426 -12.55 -8.68 20.90
N LEU A 427 -13.60 -9.48 20.74
CA LEU A 427 -14.10 -9.91 19.43
C LEU A 427 -14.52 -8.72 18.54
N SER A 428 -14.95 -7.61 19.12
CA SER A 428 -15.33 -6.41 18.37
C SER A 428 -14.16 -5.67 17.72
N LEU A 429 -12.91 -5.94 18.13
CA LEU A 429 -11.70 -5.36 17.50
C LEU A 429 -11.59 -5.72 16.02
N ILE A 430 -12.13 -6.86 15.60
CA ILE A 430 -12.20 -7.29 14.20
C ILE A 430 -12.93 -6.25 13.32
N HIS A 431 -13.99 -5.65 13.84
CA HIS A 431 -14.77 -4.64 13.12
C HIS A 431 -14.08 -3.28 13.03
N ILE A 432 -13.12 -3.00 13.90
CA ILE A 432 -12.38 -1.72 13.93
C ILE A 432 -11.31 -1.70 12.84
N SER A 433 -10.61 -2.81 12.63
CA SER A 433 -9.50 -2.89 11.70
C SER A 433 -9.89 -3.15 10.24
N GLU A 434 -11.07 -3.77 9.99
CA GLU A 434 -11.54 -4.14 8.65
C GLU A 434 -13.03 -3.83 8.43
N PRO A 435 -13.46 -2.57 8.52
CA PRO A 435 -14.89 -2.22 8.51
C PRO A 435 -15.61 -2.46 7.17
N THR A 436 -14.93 -2.88 6.11
CA THR A 436 -15.45 -2.84 4.74
C THR A 436 -15.44 -4.18 4.00
N ARG A 437 -15.05 -5.31 4.61
CA ARG A 437 -14.97 -6.59 3.91
C ARG A 437 -15.88 -7.67 4.50
N PRO A 438 -16.77 -8.27 3.68
CA PRO A 438 -17.77 -9.23 4.15
C PRO A 438 -17.24 -10.67 4.38
N ARG A 439 -15.90 -10.90 4.41
CA ARG A 439 -15.31 -12.25 4.41
C ARG A 439 -14.40 -12.56 5.61
N LEU A 440 -14.43 -11.75 6.65
CA LEU A 440 -13.77 -12.07 7.90
C LEU A 440 -14.59 -13.11 8.65
N ILE A 441 -13.97 -14.22 9.03
CA ILE A 441 -14.53 -15.24 9.90
C ILE A 441 -13.87 -15.05 11.26
N SER A 442 -14.71 -14.83 12.28
CA SER A 442 -14.28 -14.71 13.67
C SER A 442 -14.73 -15.96 14.42
N TYR A 443 -13.84 -16.55 15.20
CA TYR A 443 -14.12 -17.66 16.10
C TYR A 443 -13.74 -17.32 17.53
#